data_2ee3747ecae6fc70ebfbbb55fe23f0b3
#
_entry.id   2ee3747ecae6fc70ebfbbb55fe23f0b3
#
_cell.length_a   1.000
_cell.length_b   1.000
_cell.length_c   1.000
_cell.angle_alpha   90.00
_cell.angle_beta   90.00
_cell.angle_gamma   90.00
#
_symmetry.space_group_name_H-M   'P 1'
#
loop_
_entity.id
_entity.type
_entity.pdbx_description
1 polymer ?
#
loop_
_entity_poly.entity_id
_entity_poly.type
_entity_poly.pdbx_seq_one_letter_code
_entity_poly.pdbx_strand_id
1 'polypeptide(L)'
;MELWTDSFLEYLGAERNYSSATIESYAKDLSMFQEFLEEQNPNSSWTAVEAEDVREWVIYLLDERKMEASSVNRRLSALRSFYKYLRRVGLVNINPMEKVVAPKKKRPLPYFVRESEMDRLLELTAEDRSFKGVRDRLILMMFYETGIRRAELLGMTDASVDLIAKQIKVTGKRNKQRIVPFGKELESEINAYRTAREETLGRQTFPTLFVADEGTPMNETQVSKIVKDNLSKVTTIKKRSPHVLRHSFATAMLNNHADLTSIQKLLGHESVATTEIYTHVSFEELKSEYKNAHPRK
;
A
#
# COMPACT_ATOMS: atom_id res chain seq x y z
N MET A 1 -28.29 10.98 13.07
CA MET A 1 -26.97 10.35 13.24
C MET A 1 -25.86 11.04 12.45
N GLU A 2 -26.14 11.68 11.34
CA GLU A 2 -25.16 12.35 10.43
C GLU A 2 -24.25 13.35 11.12
N LEU A 3 -24.78 14.26 11.94
CA LEU A 3 -23.98 15.32 12.60
C LEU A 3 -22.73 14.81 13.33
N TRP A 4 -22.81 13.67 14.01
CA TRP A 4 -21.68 13.11 14.78
C TRP A 4 -20.71 12.35 13.88
N THR A 5 -21.18 11.76 12.81
CA THR A 5 -20.34 11.13 11.79
C THR A 5 -19.48 12.20 11.12
N ASP A 6 -20.08 13.32 10.70
CA ASP A 6 -19.38 14.42 10.04
C ASP A 6 -18.31 15.05 10.96
N SER A 7 -18.69 15.33 12.21
CA SER A 7 -17.73 15.84 13.21
C SER A 7 -16.56 14.90 13.46
N PHE A 8 -16.81 13.60 13.47
CA PHE A 8 -15.74 12.60 13.57
C PHE A 8 -14.83 12.58 12.36
N LEU A 9 -15.39 12.62 11.14
CA LEU A 9 -14.61 12.62 9.91
C LEU A 9 -13.74 13.89 9.81
N GLU A 10 -14.27 15.04 10.21
CA GLU A 10 -13.53 16.28 10.32
C GLU A 10 -12.39 16.17 11.34
N TYR A 11 -12.67 15.63 12.54
CA TYR A 11 -11.65 15.34 13.55
C TYR A 11 -10.53 14.45 13.01
N LEU A 12 -10.85 13.41 12.22
CA LEU A 12 -9.84 12.54 11.62
C LEU A 12 -8.92 13.29 10.65
N GLY A 13 -9.48 14.22 9.88
CA GLY A 13 -8.72 15.06 8.94
C GLY A 13 -7.89 16.11 9.66
N ALA A 14 -8.53 16.95 10.43
CA ALA A 14 -7.93 18.15 11.03
C ALA A 14 -6.95 17.82 12.20
N GLU A 15 -7.36 16.94 13.12
CA GLU A 15 -6.54 16.68 14.32
C GLU A 15 -5.68 15.41 14.20
N ARG A 16 -6.14 14.39 13.45
CA ARG A 16 -5.44 13.11 13.36
C ARG A 16 -4.61 12.95 12.09
N ASN A 17 -4.69 13.89 11.16
CA ASN A 17 -3.97 13.88 9.87
C ASN A 17 -4.15 12.55 9.10
N TYR A 18 -5.38 12.03 9.07
CA TYR A 18 -5.71 10.85 8.28
C TYR A 18 -5.80 11.24 6.79
N SER A 19 -5.42 10.32 5.90
CA SER A 19 -5.56 10.55 4.46
C SER A 19 -7.04 10.57 4.05
N SER A 20 -7.37 11.33 3.00
CA SER A 20 -8.72 11.38 2.41
C SER A 20 -9.28 9.98 2.14
N ALA A 21 -8.48 9.09 1.58
CA ALA A 21 -8.87 7.70 1.32
C ALA A 21 -9.25 6.92 2.61
N THR A 22 -8.58 7.20 3.73
CA THR A 22 -8.93 6.58 5.02
C THR A 22 -10.24 7.17 5.56
N ILE A 23 -10.42 8.49 5.46
CA ILE A 23 -11.63 9.20 5.89
C ILE A 23 -12.83 8.70 5.08
N GLU A 24 -12.74 8.63 3.75
CA GLU A 24 -13.78 8.07 2.87
C GLU A 24 -14.11 6.61 3.21
N SER A 25 -13.08 5.80 3.49
CA SER A 25 -13.29 4.41 3.91
C SER A 25 -14.05 4.31 5.23
N TYR A 26 -13.73 5.18 6.20
CA TYR A 26 -14.43 5.21 7.49
C TYR A 26 -15.85 5.73 7.34
N ALA A 27 -16.06 6.76 6.50
CA ALA A 27 -17.39 7.26 6.20
C ALA A 27 -18.30 6.15 5.66
N LYS A 28 -17.84 5.40 4.65
CA LYS A 28 -18.56 4.26 4.07
C LYS A 28 -18.85 3.15 5.09
N ASP A 29 -17.87 2.87 5.98
CA ASP A 29 -18.06 1.83 6.99
C ASP A 29 -19.07 2.23 8.06
N LEU A 30 -19.11 3.51 8.46
CA LEU A 30 -20.09 4.05 9.41
C LEU A 30 -21.48 4.13 8.78
N SER A 31 -21.61 4.59 7.52
CA SER A 31 -22.86 4.60 6.78
C SER A 31 -23.47 3.20 6.71
N MET A 32 -22.69 2.18 6.37
CA MET A 32 -23.16 0.79 6.30
C MET A 32 -23.67 0.26 7.65
N PHE A 33 -23.06 0.66 8.76
CA PHE A 33 -23.54 0.28 10.08
C PHE A 33 -24.82 1.05 10.46
N GLN A 34 -24.86 2.34 10.11
CA GLN A 34 -26.05 3.17 10.32
C GLN A 34 -27.26 2.63 9.56
N GLU A 35 -27.08 2.28 8.28
CA GLU A 35 -28.12 1.66 7.44
C GLU A 35 -28.64 0.37 8.08
N PHE A 36 -27.75 -0.49 8.56
CA PHE A 36 -28.14 -1.72 9.27
C PHE A 36 -28.96 -1.43 10.53
N LEU A 37 -28.57 -0.44 11.34
CA LEU A 37 -29.31 -0.08 12.55
C LEU A 37 -30.70 0.49 12.22
N GLU A 38 -30.81 1.33 11.20
CA GLU A 38 -32.07 1.97 10.78
C GLU A 38 -33.05 0.93 10.20
N GLU A 39 -32.57 -0.11 9.54
CA GLU A 39 -33.38 -1.26 9.10
C GLU A 39 -33.98 -2.04 10.29
N GLN A 40 -33.24 -2.17 11.39
CA GLN A 40 -33.73 -2.86 12.61
C GLN A 40 -34.59 -1.94 13.45
N ASN A 41 -34.23 -0.67 13.60
CA ASN A 41 -34.95 0.34 14.37
C ASN A 41 -34.76 1.73 13.77
N PRO A 42 -35.80 2.30 13.09
CA PRO A 42 -35.73 3.64 12.50
C PRO A 42 -35.40 4.78 13.48
N ASN A 43 -35.62 4.58 14.77
CA ASN A 43 -35.30 5.56 15.79
C ASN A 43 -33.94 5.32 16.49
N SER A 44 -33.12 4.47 15.91
CA SER A 44 -31.79 4.18 16.46
C SER A 44 -30.91 5.44 16.51
N SER A 45 -30.05 5.51 17.52
CA SER A 45 -29.09 6.61 17.68
C SER A 45 -27.72 6.05 18.07
N TRP A 46 -26.65 6.76 17.74
CA TRP A 46 -25.29 6.35 18.11
C TRP A 46 -25.10 6.18 19.63
N THR A 47 -25.86 6.91 20.44
CA THR A 47 -25.79 6.86 21.91
C THR A 47 -26.52 5.67 22.51
N ALA A 48 -27.45 5.05 21.76
CA ALA A 48 -28.24 3.93 22.21
C ALA A 48 -27.68 2.56 21.76
N VAL A 49 -26.64 2.56 20.92
CA VAL A 49 -26.03 1.31 20.41
C VAL A 49 -25.39 0.52 21.54
N GLU A 50 -25.74 -0.75 21.59
CA GLU A 50 -25.18 -1.73 22.52
C GLU A 50 -24.18 -2.68 21.83
N ALA A 51 -23.44 -3.45 22.62
CA ALA A 51 -22.50 -4.44 22.09
C ALA A 51 -23.21 -5.52 21.28
N GLU A 52 -24.49 -5.78 21.57
CA GLU A 52 -25.31 -6.77 20.85
C GLU A 52 -25.57 -6.33 19.42
N ASP A 53 -25.98 -5.08 19.20
CA ASP A 53 -26.20 -4.53 17.86
C ASP A 53 -24.94 -4.69 16.97
N VAL A 54 -23.78 -4.49 17.56
CA VAL A 54 -22.52 -4.67 16.82
C VAL A 54 -22.23 -6.14 16.52
N ARG A 55 -22.60 -7.06 17.44
CA ARG A 55 -22.46 -8.52 17.19
C ARG A 55 -23.40 -8.99 16.08
N GLU A 56 -24.65 -8.55 16.11
CA GLU A 56 -25.64 -8.85 15.06
C GLU A 56 -25.17 -8.33 13.70
N TRP A 57 -24.61 -7.10 13.67
CA TRP A 57 -24.02 -6.60 12.44
C TRP A 57 -22.81 -7.43 11.95
N VAL A 58 -21.96 -7.92 12.84
CA VAL A 58 -20.86 -8.82 12.47
C VAL A 58 -21.39 -10.12 11.86
N ILE A 59 -22.46 -10.71 12.43
CA ILE A 59 -23.11 -11.90 11.89
C ILE A 59 -23.70 -11.60 10.52
N TYR A 60 -24.45 -10.51 10.36
CA TYR A 60 -25.00 -10.04 9.10
C TYR A 60 -23.92 -9.90 8.02
N LEU A 61 -22.79 -9.26 8.35
CA LEU A 61 -21.70 -9.09 7.39
C LEU A 61 -21.05 -10.41 6.97
N LEU A 62 -20.91 -11.37 7.90
CA LEU A 62 -20.29 -12.67 7.61
C LEU A 62 -21.27 -13.60 6.88
N ASP A 63 -22.51 -13.72 7.36
CA ASP A 63 -23.44 -14.76 6.93
C ASP A 63 -24.34 -14.32 5.77
N GLU A 64 -24.81 -13.07 5.75
CA GLU A 64 -25.68 -12.59 4.68
C GLU A 64 -24.88 -11.91 3.57
N ARG A 65 -23.97 -11.00 3.95
CA ARG A 65 -23.13 -10.29 2.97
C ARG A 65 -21.90 -11.10 2.52
N LYS A 66 -21.68 -12.30 3.09
CA LYS A 66 -20.55 -13.21 2.77
C LYS A 66 -19.18 -12.53 2.76
N MET A 67 -18.97 -11.57 3.66
CA MET A 67 -17.72 -10.83 3.73
C MET A 67 -16.62 -11.64 4.43
N GLU A 68 -15.39 -11.47 3.98
CA GLU A 68 -14.24 -12.05 4.68
C GLU A 68 -14.00 -11.39 6.04
N ALA A 69 -13.55 -12.17 7.02
CA ALA A 69 -13.22 -11.70 8.38
C ALA A 69 -12.25 -10.50 8.38
N SER A 70 -11.36 -10.41 7.39
CA SER A 70 -10.45 -9.26 7.22
C SER A 70 -11.20 -7.96 6.92
N SER A 71 -12.25 -8.03 6.09
CA SER A 71 -13.09 -6.90 5.71
C SER A 71 -13.99 -6.46 6.86
N VAL A 72 -14.57 -7.42 7.60
CA VAL A 72 -15.35 -7.16 8.82
C VAL A 72 -14.49 -6.47 9.88
N ASN A 73 -13.27 -6.98 10.11
CA ASN A 73 -12.34 -6.40 11.09
C ASN A 73 -11.91 -4.97 10.76
N ARG A 74 -11.81 -4.62 9.47
CA ARG A 74 -11.54 -3.25 9.05
C ARG A 74 -12.70 -2.33 9.44
N ARG A 75 -13.94 -2.75 9.19
CA ARG A 75 -15.15 -2.02 9.57
C ARG A 75 -15.29 -1.85 11.08
N LEU A 76 -15.02 -2.91 11.84
CA LEU A 76 -14.97 -2.81 13.30
C LEU A 76 -13.89 -1.82 13.77
N SER A 77 -12.80 -1.64 13.03
CA SER A 77 -11.79 -0.64 13.37
C SER A 77 -12.30 0.79 13.19
N ALA A 78 -13.13 1.05 12.17
CA ALA A 78 -13.80 2.35 12.00
C ALA A 78 -14.75 2.64 13.17
N LEU A 79 -15.61 1.68 13.54
CA LEU A 79 -16.51 1.81 14.69
C LEU A 79 -15.75 2.01 16.00
N ARG A 80 -14.66 1.26 16.26
CA ARG A 80 -13.83 1.45 17.45
C ARG A 80 -13.26 2.86 17.52
N SER A 81 -12.79 3.39 16.40
CA SER A 81 -12.26 4.74 16.31
C SER A 81 -13.36 5.77 16.58
N PHE A 82 -14.54 5.56 16.01
CA PHE A 82 -15.70 6.42 16.18
C PHE A 82 -16.20 6.45 17.64
N TYR A 83 -16.42 5.30 18.26
CA TYR A 83 -16.87 5.24 19.66
C TYR A 83 -15.82 5.74 20.66
N LYS A 84 -14.54 5.61 20.33
CA LYS A 84 -13.46 6.28 21.09
C LYS A 84 -13.58 7.79 21.01
N TYR A 85 -13.94 8.33 19.85
CA TYR A 85 -14.20 9.76 19.66
C TYR A 85 -15.45 10.20 20.42
N LEU A 86 -16.60 9.49 20.29
CA LEU A 86 -17.83 9.82 21.01
C LEU A 86 -17.64 9.85 22.53
N ARG A 87 -16.85 8.91 23.08
CA ARG A 87 -16.50 8.91 24.51
C ARG A 87 -15.62 10.10 24.87
N ARG A 88 -14.69 10.50 24.02
CA ARG A 88 -13.82 11.67 24.23
C ARG A 88 -14.60 12.98 24.30
N VAL A 89 -15.64 13.11 23.48
CA VAL A 89 -16.51 14.32 23.46
C VAL A 89 -17.67 14.24 24.46
N GLY A 90 -17.71 13.20 25.29
CA GLY A 90 -18.68 13.06 26.37
C GLY A 90 -20.08 12.63 25.95
N LEU A 91 -20.27 12.15 24.71
CA LEU A 91 -21.56 11.71 24.18
C LEU A 91 -21.97 10.33 24.65
N VAL A 92 -21.03 9.45 24.88
CA VAL A 92 -21.25 8.11 25.41
C VAL A 92 -20.34 7.88 26.62
N ASN A 93 -20.88 7.26 27.66
CA ASN A 93 -20.13 6.86 28.84
C ASN A 93 -19.49 5.48 28.67
N ILE A 94 -20.20 4.58 28.02
CA ILE A 94 -19.79 3.20 27.78
C ILE A 94 -19.51 3.01 26.30
N ASN A 95 -18.36 2.42 25.98
CA ASN A 95 -18.00 2.09 24.60
C ASN A 95 -18.50 0.67 24.25
N PRO A 96 -19.50 0.51 23.38
CA PRO A 96 -20.05 -0.81 23.04
C PRO A 96 -19.00 -1.74 22.42
N MET A 97 -17.95 -1.19 21.82
CA MET A 97 -16.88 -1.95 21.16
C MET A 97 -15.96 -2.70 22.13
N GLU A 98 -15.97 -2.38 23.44
CA GLU A 98 -15.10 -3.03 24.43
C GLU A 98 -15.45 -4.51 24.64
N LYS A 99 -16.73 -4.87 24.45
CA LYS A 99 -17.24 -6.25 24.59
C LYS A 99 -17.36 -7.00 23.26
N VAL A 100 -16.91 -6.41 22.14
CA VAL A 100 -17.02 -7.01 20.80
C VAL A 100 -15.73 -7.72 20.44
N VAL A 101 -15.82 -9.03 20.27
CA VAL A 101 -14.70 -9.86 19.80
C VAL A 101 -14.66 -9.87 18.27
N ALA A 102 -13.53 -9.51 17.73
CA ALA A 102 -13.32 -9.50 16.28
C ALA A 102 -13.21 -10.92 15.71
N PRO A 103 -13.81 -11.20 14.52
CA PRO A 103 -13.67 -12.49 13.86
C PRO A 103 -12.19 -12.87 13.64
N LYS A 104 -11.88 -14.15 13.85
CA LYS A 104 -10.51 -14.67 13.62
C LYS A 104 -10.17 -14.58 12.15
N LYS A 105 -9.06 -13.90 11.83
CA LYS A 105 -8.52 -13.83 10.47
C LYS A 105 -7.77 -15.11 10.14
N LYS A 106 -8.09 -15.73 9.00
CA LYS A 106 -7.17 -16.68 8.39
C LYS A 106 -5.90 -15.92 8.03
N ARG A 107 -4.74 -16.42 8.41
CA ARG A 107 -3.43 -15.89 7.99
C ARG A 107 -2.89 -16.80 6.89
N PRO A 108 -3.30 -16.62 5.63
CA PRO A 108 -2.69 -17.38 4.55
C PRO A 108 -1.21 -17.02 4.49
N LEU A 109 -0.40 -18.00 4.06
CA LEU A 109 1.00 -17.73 3.76
C LEU A 109 1.08 -16.60 2.72
N PRO A 110 2.02 -15.68 2.87
CA PRO A 110 2.19 -14.59 1.93
C PRO A 110 2.51 -15.14 0.54
N TYR A 111 1.88 -14.56 -0.49
CA TYR A 111 2.22 -14.88 -1.88
C TYR A 111 3.48 -14.13 -2.27
N PHE A 112 4.39 -14.82 -2.93
CA PHE A 112 5.57 -14.20 -3.57
C PHE A 112 5.79 -14.82 -4.95
N VAL A 113 6.44 -14.10 -5.83
CA VAL A 113 6.86 -14.54 -7.15
C VAL A 113 8.28 -15.09 -7.00
N ARG A 114 8.53 -16.27 -7.55
CA ARG A 114 9.86 -16.90 -7.51
C ARG A 114 10.83 -16.12 -8.41
N GLU A 115 12.11 -16.18 -8.10
CA GLU A 115 13.15 -15.52 -8.89
C GLU A 115 13.11 -15.95 -10.36
N SER A 116 13.02 -17.25 -10.63
CA SER A 116 12.90 -17.79 -12.00
C SER A 116 11.63 -17.33 -12.74
N GLU A 117 10.51 -17.09 -12.03
CA GLU A 117 9.30 -16.51 -12.62
C GLU A 117 9.51 -15.03 -12.96
N MET A 118 10.26 -14.29 -12.10
CA MET A 118 10.63 -12.90 -12.38
C MET A 118 11.59 -12.79 -13.56
N ASP A 119 12.60 -13.63 -13.63
CA ASP A 119 13.54 -13.63 -14.76
C ASP A 119 12.80 -13.87 -16.08
N ARG A 120 11.95 -14.88 -16.12
CA ARG A 120 11.09 -15.14 -17.29
C ARG A 120 10.17 -13.97 -17.62
N LEU A 121 9.62 -13.28 -16.60
CA LEU A 121 8.78 -12.12 -16.84
C LEU A 121 9.56 -10.99 -17.49
N LEU A 122 10.77 -10.74 -17.00
CA LEU A 122 11.62 -9.66 -17.50
C LEU A 122 12.16 -9.98 -18.91
N GLU A 123 12.43 -11.26 -19.23
CA GLU A 123 12.73 -11.69 -20.60
C GLU A 123 11.56 -11.42 -21.54
N LEU A 124 10.34 -11.88 -21.19
CA LEU A 124 9.15 -11.67 -22.00
C LEU A 124 8.80 -10.18 -22.22
N THR A 125 9.07 -9.33 -21.24
CA THR A 125 8.77 -7.89 -21.34
C THR A 125 9.87 -7.10 -22.06
N ALA A 126 11.07 -7.67 -22.26
CA ALA A 126 12.17 -7.04 -22.98
C ALA A 126 11.93 -6.93 -24.49
N GLU A 127 11.04 -7.76 -25.03
CA GLU A 127 10.72 -7.78 -26.47
C GLU A 127 9.88 -6.56 -26.89
N ASP A 128 9.03 -6.04 -26.01
CA ASP A 128 8.19 -4.88 -26.29
C ASP A 128 8.94 -3.58 -26.04
N ARG A 129 9.49 -3.00 -27.11
CA ARG A 129 10.24 -1.72 -27.09
C ARG A 129 9.35 -0.48 -27.28
N SER A 130 8.04 -0.63 -27.35
CA SER A 130 7.14 0.50 -27.37
C SER A 130 7.26 1.32 -26.07
N PHE A 131 6.89 2.59 -26.09
CA PHE A 131 6.83 3.41 -24.87
C PHE A 131 6.08 2.71 -23.75
N LYS A 132 4.92 2.10 -24.06
CA LYS A 132 4.12 1.33 -23.12
C LYS A 132 4.87 0.12 -22.58
N GLY A 133 5.53 -0.67 -23.44
CA GLY A 133 6.29 -1.86 -23.04
C GLY A 133 7.44 -1.51 -22.11
N VAL A 134 8.24 -0.51 -22.47
CA VAL A 134 9.37 -0.02 -21.66
C VAL A 134 8.89 0.52 -20.31
N ARG A 135 7.80 1.30 -20.29
CA ARG A 135 7.19 1.79 -19.04
C ARG A 135 6.73 0.66 -18.15
N ASP A 136 5.96 -0.27 -18.70
CA ASP A 136 5.36 -1.37 -17.95
C ASP A 136 6.45 -2.29 -17.37
N ARG A 137 7.51 -2.55 -18.13
CA ARG A 137 8.70 -3.28 -17.68
C ARG A 137 9.40 -2.55 -16.52
N LEU A 138 9.66 -1.25 -16.65
CA LEU A 138 10.28 -0.46 -15.60
C LEU A 138 9.44 -0.47 -14.31
N ILE A 139 8.11 -0.36 -14.40
CA ILE A 139 7.21 -0.45 -13.23
C ILE A 139 7.37 -1.80 -12.50
N LEU A 140 7.47 -2.91 -13.22
CA LEU A 140 7.67 -4.23 -12.63
C LEU A 140 9.02 -4.33 -11.92
N MET A 141 10.09 -3.85 -12.57
CA MET A 141 11.44 -3.83 -12.00
C MET A 141 11.52 -2.92 -10.77
N MET A 142 10.91 -1.74 -10.82
CA MET A 142 10.86 -0.82 -9.67
C MET A 142 10.26 -1.51 -8.43
N PHE A 143 9.15 -2.24 -8.57
CA PHE A 143 8.58 -2.96 -7.43
C PHE A 143 9.46 -4.11 -6.95
N TYR A 144 10.04 -4.87 -7.87
CA TYR A 144 10.81 -6.06 -7.54
C TYR A 144 12.20 -5.73 -7.00
N GLU A 145 12.88 -4.73 -7.55
CA GLU A 145 14.25 -4.39 -7.13
C GLU A 145 14.32 -3.43 -5.95
N THR A 146 13.29 -2.62 -5.72
CA THR A 146 13.32 -1.59 -4.67
C THR A 146 12.33 -1.82 -3.54
N GLY A 147 11.34 -2.69 -3.77
CA GLY A 147 10.29 -2.96 -2.81
C GLY A 147 9.44 -1.74 -2.44
N ILE A 148 9.40 -0.69 -3.25
CA ILE A 148 8.60 0.52 -2.98
C ILE A 148 7.11 0.23 -2.99
N ARG A 149 6.31 1.10 -2.32
CA ARG A 149 4.85 1.01 -2.33
C ARG A 149 4.28 1.61 -3.61
N ARG A 150 3.09 1.14 -4.03
CA ARG A 150 2.38 1.68 -5.20
C ARG A 150 2.20 3.20 -5.13
N ALA A 151 1.78 3.73 -4.00
CA ALA A 151 1.63 5.17 -3.82
C ALA A 151 2.97 5.92 -3.88
N GLU A 152 4.07 5.32 -3.42
CA GLU A 152 5.41 5.87 -3.53
C GLU A 152 5.85 5.94 -5.00
N LEU A 153 5.61 4.89 -5.79
CA LEU A 153 5.89 4.88 -7.23
C LEU A 153 5.11 5.96 -7.97
N LEU A 154 3.82 6.09 -7.69
CA LEU A 154 2.96 7.09 -8.34
C LEU A 154 3.33 8.53 -8.00
N GLY A 155 3.85 8.76 -6.79
CA GLY A 155 4.29 10.09 -6.36
C GLY A 155 5.73 10.46 -6.76
N MET A 156 6.44 9.57 -7.46
CA MET A 156 7.82 9.87 -7.90
C MET A 156 7.83 10.90 -9.02
N THR A 157 8.85 11.74 -9.00
CA THR A 157 9.20 12.69 -10.07
C THR A 157 10.55 12.32 -10.67
N ASP A 158 10.95 12.95 -11.75
CA ASP A 158 12.30 12.77 -12.31
C ASP A 158 13.41 13.12 -11.31
N ALA A 159 13.18 14.11 -10.45
CA ALA A 159 14.09 14.50 -9.37
C ALA A 159 14.18 13.48 -8.22
N SER A 160 13.26 12.53 -8.16
CA SER A 160 13.31 11.43 -7.18
C SER A 160 14.42 10.42 -7.47
N VAL A 161 14.99 10.42 -8.67
CA VAL A 161 15.97 9.44 -9.14
C VAL A 161 17.33 10.09 -9.34
N ASP A 162 18.29 9.67 -8.55
CA ASP A 162 19.70 10.02 -8.70
C ASP A 162 20.45 8.86 -9.36
N LEU A 163 20.76 9.01 -10.65
CA LEU A 163 21.46 7.99 -11.43
C LEU A 163 22.95 7.90 -11.06
N ILE A 164 23.55 9.01 -10.62
CA ILE A 164 24.98 9.03 -10.25
C ILE A 164 25.19 8.27 -8.95
N ALA A 165 24.39 8.57 -7.93
CA ALA A 165 24.45 7.88 -6.65
C ALA A 165 23.75 6.50 -6.67
N LYS A 166 23.01 6.17 -7.76
CA LYS A 166 22.19 4.97 -7.93
C LYS A 166 21.19 4.78 -6.77
N GLN A 167 20.38 5.78 -6.57
CA GLN A 167 19.43 5.81 -5.46
C GLN A 167 18.14 6.49 -5.85
N ILE A 168 17.07 6.08 -5.19
CA ILE A 168 15.73 6.65 -5.34
C ILE A 168 15.29 7.21 -3.99
N LYS A 169 14.85 8.46 -4.00
CA LYS A 169 14.24 9.12 -2.86
C LYS A 169 12.73 8.92 -2.93
N VAL A 170 12.16 8.18 -1.99
CA VAL A 170 10.71 7.95 -1.92
C VAL A 170 10.09 8.62 -0.70
N THR A 171 8.90 9.17 -0.89
CA THR A 171 8.12 9.81 0.18
C THR A 171 6.97 8.90 0.55
N GLY A 172 6.96 8.43 1.77
CA GLY A 172 5.95 7.53 2.32
C GLY A 172 4.89 8.26 3.16
N LYS A 173 4.14 7.49 3.93
CA LYS A 173 3.09 8.00 4.82
C LYS A 173 3.64 9.07 5.79
N ARG A 174 2.86 10.11 6.07
CA ARG A 174 3.22 11.26 6.92
C ARG A 174 4.45 12.03 6.41
N ASN A 175 4.65 12.06 5.09
CA ASN A 175 5.77 12.77 4.45
C ASN A 175 7.16 12.26 4.87
N LYS A 176 7.26 11.05 5.43
CA LYS A 176 8.55 10.45 5.77
C LYS A 176 9.28 10.02 4.50
N GLN A 177 10.52 10.46 4.38
CA GLN A 177 11.36 10.15 3.23
C GLN A 177 12.37 9.05 3.58
N ARG A 178 12.68 8.21 2.61
CA ARG A 178 13.80 7.28 2.67
C ARG A 178 14.47 7.18 1.33
N ILE A 179 15.71 6.74 1.36
CA ILE A 179 16.52 6.48 0.17
C ILE A 179 16.57 4.96 -0.04
N VAL A 180 16.38 4.53 -1.28
CA VAL A 180 16.45 3.13 -1.69
C VAL A 180 17.50 3.01 -2.78
N PRO A 181 18.58 2.22 -2.60
CA PRO A 181 19.58 1.97 -3.63
C PRO A 181 19.00 1.09 -4.75
N PHE A 182 19.64 1.14 -5.92
CA PHE A 182 19.30 0.25 -7.04
C PHE A 182 20.55 -0.16 -7.85
N GLY A 183 20.39 -1.21 -8.65
CA GLY A 183 21.45 -1.80 -9.45
C GLY A 183 21.60 -1.16 -10.84
N LYS A 184 22.57 -1.67 -11.61
CA LYS A 184 22.86 -1.21 -12.98
C LYS A 184 21.73 -1.54 -13.96
N GLU A 185 21.05 -2.65 -13.77
CA GLU A 185 19.93 -3.03 -14.64
C GLU A 185 18.81 -2.01 -14.56
N LEU A 186 18.39 -1.65 -13.35
CA LEU A 186 17.35 -0.64 -13.14
C LEU A 186 17.77 0.76 -13.65
N GLU A 187 19.07 1.12 -13.52
CA GLU A 187 19.61 2.33 -14.13
C GLU A 187 19.39 2.36 -15.63
N SER A 188 19.71 1.25 -16.32
CA SER A 188 19.52 1.13 -17.77
C SER A 188 18.08 1.28 -18.18
N GLU A 189 17.16 0.61 -17.45
CA GLU A 189 15.73 0.66 -17.74
C GLU A 189 15.10 2.05 -17.46
N ILE A 190 15.58 2.75 -16.43
CA ILE A 190 15.16 4.14 -16.17
C ILE A 190 15.58 5.05 -17.34
N ASN A 191 16.79 4.91 -17.84
CA ASN A 191 17.27 5.68 -18.99
C ASN A 191 16.48 5.33 -20.26
N ALA A 192 16.25 4.05 -20.53
CA ALA A 192 15.46 3.61 -21.67
C ALA A 192 14.02 4.17 -21.63
N TYR A 193 13.39 4.15 -20.45
CA TYR A 193 12.09 4.74 -20.26
C TYR A 193 12.07 6.25 -20.48
N ARG A 194 13.03 6.98 -19.93
CA ARG A 194 13.12 8.44 -20.13
C ARG A 194 13.27 8.79 -21.60
N THR A 195 14.10 8.05 -22.33
CA THR A 195 14.28 8.21 -23.78
C THR A 195 12.98 7.93 -24.53
N ALA A 196 12.35 6.77 -24.30
CA ALA A 196 11.10 6.40 -24.96
C ALA A 196 9.95 7.38 -24.64
N ARG A 197 9.90 7.92 -23.41
CA ARG A 197 8.93 8.93 -23.00
C ARG A 197 9.15 10.25 -23.78
N GLU A 198 10.40 10.69 -23.89
CA GLU A 198 10.75 11.92 -24.61
C GLU A 198 10.50 11.79 -26.11
N GLU A 199 10.81 10.64 -26.70
CA GLU A 199 10.54 10.36 -28.13
C GLU A 199 9.06 10.31 -28.45
N THR A 200 8.23 9.74 -27.54
CA THR A 200 6.80 9.57 -27.78
C THR A 200 5.98 10.79 -27.45
N LEU A 201 6.27 11.48 -26.34
CA LEU A 201 5.46 12.56 -25.79
C LEU A 201 6.10 13.95 -25.96
N GLY A 202 7.31 13.99 -26.54
CA GLY A 202 8.06 15.22 -26.69
C GLY A 202 8.82 15.62 -25.41
N ARG A 203 9.77 16.55 -25.60
CA ARG A 203 10.60 17.07 -24.52
C ARG A 203 9.83 18.10 -23.72
N GLN A 204 9.28 17.69 -22.60
CA GLN A 204 8.51 18.52 -21.67
C GLN A 204 8.71 18.07 -20.21
N THR A 205 8.29 18.93 -19.28
CA THR A 205 8.29 18.58 -17.86
C THR A 205 7.01 17.82 -17.52
N PHE A 206 7.15 16.64 -16.94
CA PHE A 206 6.02 15.83 -16.47
C PHE A 206 5.85 15.99 -14.96
N PRO A 207 4.60 16.00 -14.46
CA PRO A 207 4.33 16.15 -13.03
C PRO A 207 4.80 14.93 -12.20
N THR A 208 4.89 13.76 -12.85
CA THR A 208 5.35 12.50 -12.23
C THR A 208 6.33 11.79 -13.16
N LEU A 209 7.16 10.92 -12.58
CA LEU A 209 8.08 10.08 -13.37
C LEU A 209 7.28 9.17 -14.33
N PHE A 210 6.25 8.49 -13.82
CA PHE A 210 5.44 7.57 -14.60
C PHE A 210 4.19 8.25 -15.12
N VAL A 211 4.04 8.22 -16.43
CA VAL A 211 2.89 8.82 -17.14
C VAL A 211 2.19 7.78 -18.02
N ALA A 212 0.89 8.01 -18.25
CA ALA A 212 0.08 7.25 -19.20
C ALA A 212 0.48 7.59 -20.64
N ASP A 213 -0.17 6.93 -21.62
CA ASP A 213 0.17 7.10 -23.03
C ASP A 213 -0.10 8.52 -23.53
N GLU A 214 -0.99 9.26 -22.85
CA GLU A 214 -1.32 10.66 -23.12
C GLU A 214 -0.42 11.67 -22.36
N GLY A 215 0.57 11.22 -21.61
CA GLY A 215 1.45 12.08 -20.81
C GLY A 215 0.86 12.52 -19.45
N THR A 216 -0.34 12.06 -19.09
CA THR A 216 -0.95 12.34 -17.79
C THR A 216 -0.38 11.41 -16.68
N PRO A 217 -0.40 11.83 -15.41
CA PRO A 217 0.02 10.96 -14.31
C PRO A 217 -0.76 9.64 -14.29
N MET A 218 -0.04 8.53 -14.09
CA MET A 218 -0.69 7.24 -13.92
C MET A 218 -1.45 7.16 -12.60
N ASN A 219 -2.53 6.36 -12.59
CA ASN A 219 -3.32 6.10 -11.39
C ASN A 219 -3.11 4.67 -10.83
N GLU A 220 -3.64 4.44 -9.64
CA GLU A 220 -3.49 3.17 -8.92
C GLU A 220 -4.06 1.96 -9.69
N THR A 221 -5.15 2.15 -10.42
CA THR A 221 -5.82 1.10 -11.19
C THR A 221 -4.96 0.66 -12.37
N GLN A 222 -4.38 1.63 -13.10
CA GLN A 222 -3.48 1.37 -14.23
C GLN A 222 -2.25 0.58 -13.79
N VAL A 223 -1.56 1.03 -12.74
CA VAL A 223 -0.38 0.33 -12.21
C VAL A 223 -0.73 -1.09 -11.71
N SER A 224 -1.86 -1.23 -11.02
CA SER A 224 -2.31 -2.55 -10.55
C SER A 224 -2.66 -3.48 -11.69
N LYS A 225 -3.25 -2.98 -12.78
CA LYS A 225 -3.56 -3.73 -13.99
C LYS A 225 -2.28 -4.21 -14.68
N ILE A 226 -1.29 -3.32 -14.87
CA ILE A 226 0.01 -3.68 -15.46
C ILE A 226 0.63 -4.86 -14.70
N VAL A 227 0.73 -4.76 -13.38
CA VAL A 227 1.32 -5.82 -12.55
C VAL A 227 0.51 -7.12 -12.65
N LYS A 228 -0.82 -7.05 -12.57
CA LYS A 228 -1.70 -8.22 -12.66
C LYS A 228 -1.58 -8.92 -14.01
N ASP A 229 -1.66 -8.17 -15.10
CA ASP A 229 -1.66 -8.71 -16.46
C ASP A 229 -0.31 -9.35 -16.79
N ASN A 230 0.79 -8.72 -16.42
CA ASN A 230 2.14 -9.24 -16.65
C ASN A 230 2.44 -10.47 -15.77
N LEU A 231 2.15 -10.43 -14.48
CA LEU A 231 2.34 -11.60 -13.61
C LEU A 231 1.48 -12.79 -14.04
N SER A 232 0.32 -12.57 -14.66
CA SER A 232 -0.53 -13.66 -15.15
C SER A 232 0.12 -14.51 -16.26
N LYS A 233 1.14 -13.97 -16.94
CA LYS A 233 1.87 -14.67 -18.02
C LYS A 233 2.87 -15.70 -17.50
N VAL A 234 3.32 -15.55 -16.25
CA VAL A 234 4.46 -16.32 -15.69
C VAL A 234 4.15 -17.08 -14.42
N THR A 235 3.10 -16.73 -13.69
CA THR A 235 2.77 -17.36 -12.42
C THR A 235 1.29 -17.66 -12.25
N THR A 236 0.98 -18.77 -11.56
CA THR A 236 -0.38 -19.21 -11.23
C THR A 236 -0.87 -18.73 -9.87
N ILE A 237 -0.08 -17.93 -9.12
CA ILE A 237 -0.49 -17.40 -7.83
C ILE A 237 -1.80 -16.64 -7.93
N LYS A 238 -2.70 -16.84 -6.96
CA LYS A 238 -4.05 -16.22 -6.98
C LYS A 238 -4.00 -14.70 -6.85
N LYS A 239 -3.08 -14.18 -6.04
CA LYS A 239 -2.93 -12.76 -5.78
C LYS A 239 -1.78 -12.19 -6.60
N ARG A 240 -2.07 -11.28 -7.53
CA ARG A 240 -1.09 -10.63 -8.43
C ARG A 240 -1.25 -9.13 -8.28
N SER A 241 -0.35 -8.51 -7.52
CA SER A 241 -0.46 -7.09 -7.17
C SER A 241 0.92 -6.49 -6.88
N PRO A 242 1.09 -5.16 -6.87
CA PRO A 242 2.32 -4.51 -6.44
C PRO A 242 2.83 -4.96 -5.07
N HIS A 243 1.93 -5.27 -4.14
CA HIS A 243 2.30 -5.80 -2.83
C HIS A 243 2.98 -7.17 -2.89
N VAL A 244 2.61 -8.00 -3.86
CA VAL A 244 3.25 -9.32 -4.05
C VAL A 244 4.68 -9.14 -4.53
N LEU A 245 4.94 -8.23 -5.49
CA LEU A 245 6.31 -7.93 -5.95
C LEU A 245 7.18 -7.36 -4.83
N ARG A 246 6.63 -6.44 -4.04
CA ARG A 246 7.33 -5.93 -2.85
C ARG A 246 7.62 -7.03 -1.82
N HIS A 247 6.71 -7.98 -1.65
CA HIS A 247 6.93 -9.14 -0.78
C HIS A 247 7.98 -10.08 -1.36
N SER A 248 8.00 -10.26 -2.69
CA SER A 248 9.04 -11.01 -3.40
C SER A 248 10.43 -10.40 -3.21
N PHE A 249 10.54 -9.05 -3.29
CA PHE A 249 11.76 -8.33 -2.93
C PHE A 249 12.25 -8.69 -1.53
N ALA A 250 11.36 -8.57 -0.53
CA ALA A 250 11.72 -8.90 0.86
C ALA A 250 12.16 -10.35 1.02
N THR A 251 11.46 -11.29 0.37
CA THR A 251 11.76 -12.72 0.42
C THR A 251 13.10 -13.03 -0.27
N ALA A 252 13.37 -12.42 -1.43
CA ALA A 252 14.65 -12.57 -2.13
C ALA A 252 15.82 -12.08 -1.27
N MET A 253 15.69 -10.91 -0.66
CA MET A 253 16.71 -10.36 0.25
C MET A 253 16.95 -11.29 1.46
N LEU A 254 15.89 -11.81 2.09
CA LEU A 254 16.01 -12.75 3.21
C LEU A 254 16.67 -14.06 2.81
N ASN A 255 16.29 -14.62 1.66
CA ASN A 255 16.88 -15.87 1.15
C ASN A 255 18.37 -15.71 0.84
N ASN A 256 18.81 -14.51 0.49
CA ASN A 256 20.20 -14.16 0.26
C ASN A 256 20.88 -13.58 1.52
N HIS A 257 20.36 -13.94 2.70
CA HIS A 257 20.95 -13.66 4.02
C HIS A 257 21.07 -12.17 4.39
N ALA A 258 20.28 -11.26 3.78
CA ALA A 258 20.24 -9.88 4.23
C ALA A 258 19.66 -9.79 5.65
N ASP A 259 20.21 -8.87 6.44
CA ASP A 259 19.70 -8.61 7.79
C ASP A 259 18.26 -8.09 7.76
N LEU A 260 17.42 -8.65 8.63
CA LEU A 260 16.00 -8.30 8.72
C LEU A 260 15.77 -6.80 9.00
N THR A 261 16.64 -6.20 9.80
CA THR A 261 16.57 -4.78 10.14
C THR A 261 16.84 -3.91 8.92
N SER A 262 17.81 -4.28 8.11
CA SER A 262 18.13 -3.61 6.84
C SER A 262 16.97 -3.70 5.85
N ILE A 263 16.35 -4.88 5.72
CA ILE A 263 15.16 -5.05 4.89
C ILE A 263 14.00 -4.18 5.38
N GLN A 264 13.75 -4.14 6.68
CA GLN A 264 12.70 -3.30 7.27
C GLN A 264 12.90 -1.81 6.99
N LYS A 265 14.16 -1.33 7.07
CA LYS A 265 14.53 0.06 6.74
C LYS A 265 14.34 0.36 5.26
N LEU A 266 14.83 -0.50 4.35
CA LEU A 266 14.63 -0.37 2.90
C LEU A 266 13.14 -0.31 2.55
N LEU A 267 12.34 -1.15 3.19
CA LEU A 267 10.90 -1.16 2.99
C LEU A 267 10.18 0.01 3.69
N GLY A 268 10.76 0.66 4.67
CA GLY A 268 10.10 1.70 5.47
C GLY A 268 8.92 1.13 6.27
N HIS A 269 9.16 0.02 7.00
CA HIS A 269 8.21 -0.54 7.95
C HIS A 269 8.34 0.21 9.28
N GLU A 270 7.31 0.93 9.68
CA GLU A 270 7.18 1.48 11.03
C GLU A 270 6.76 0.34 11.98
N SER A 271 7.70 -0.37 12.57
CA SER A 271 7.42 -1.14 13.77
C SER A 271 7.40 -0.17 14.95
N VAL A 272 6.25 -0.05 15.61
CA VAL A 272 5.99 0.90 16.71
C VAL A 272 6.83 0.60 17.97
N ALA A 273 7.61 -0.49 18.00
CA ALA A 273 8.29 -0.97 19.20
C ALA A 273 9.79 -0.61 19.32
N THR A 274 10.41 0.06 18.33
CA THR A 274 11.88 0.19 18.32
C THR A 274 12.43 1.47 17.71
N THR A 275 11.82 2.62 18.00
CA THR A 275 12.33 3.91 17.50
C THR A 275 13.69 4.30 18.10
N GLU A 276 14.09 3.71 19.21
CA GLU A 276 15.34 4.07 19.92
C GLU A 276 16.57 3.24 19.54
N ILE A 277 16.42 2.05 18.94
CA ILE A 277 17.56 1.13 18.68
C ILE A 277 18.16 1.27 17.28
N TYR A 278 17.46 1.92 16.31
CA TYR A 278 17.79 1.83 14.89
C TYR A 278 18.43 3.07 14.24
N THR A 279 18.96 3.98 15.02
CA THR A 279 19.64 5.19 14.52
C THR A 279 21.04 4.94 13.94
N HIS A 280 21.57 3.72 13.98
CA HIS A 280 22.96 3.43 13.70
C HIS A 280 23.29 2.66 12.41
N VAL A 281 22.31 2.25 11.58
CA VAL A 281 22.64 1.67 10.28
C VAL A 281 22.75 2.79 9.26
N SER A 282 23.96 3.02 8.75
CA SER A 282 24.23 4.05 7.75
C SER A 282 23.64 3.68 6.38
N PHE A 283 23.49 4.68 5.51
CA PHE A 283 23.06 4.44 4.12
C PHE A 283 24.06 3.54 3.36
N GLU A 284 25.35 3.66 3.66
CA GLU A 284 26.39 2.82 3.06
C GLU A 284 26.25 1.34 3.44
N GLU A 285 25.86 1.06 4.68
CA GLU A 285 25.55 -0.31 5.12
C GLU A 285 24.30 -0.85 4.41
N LEU A 286 23.23 -0.06 4.27
CA LEU A 286 22.04 -0.44 3.51
C LEU A 286 22.35 -0.72 2.03
N LYS A 287 23.23 0.08 1.43
CA LYS A 287 23.68 -0.10 0.06
C LYS A 287 24.54 -1.35 -0.09
N SER A 288 25.38 -1.66 0.90
CA SER A 288 26.17 -2.89 0.95
C SER A 288 25.29 -4.13 1.07
N GLU A 289 24.33 -4.12 2.00
CA GLU A 289 23.35 -5.20 2.16
C GLU A 289 22.52 -5.43 0.90
N TYR A 290 22.05 -4.36 0.26
CA TYR A 290 21.34 -4.46 -1.02
C TYR A 290 22.23 -5.11 -2.09
N LYS A 291 23.48 -4.66 -2.24
CA LYS A 291 24.44 -5.23 -3.20
C LYS A 291 24.76 -6.69 -2.95
N ASN A 292 24.82 -7.11 -1.68
CA ASN A 292 25.17 -8.48 -1.33
C ASN A 292 24.02 -9.44 -1.49
N ALA A 293 22.80 -9.00 -1.20
CA ALA A 293 21.65 -9.86 -1.05
C ALA A 293 20.58 -9.71 -2.15
N HIS A 294 20.57 -8.63 -2.94
CA HIS A 294 19.58 -8.54 -4.02
C HIS A 294 20.06 -9.31 -5.25
N PRO A 295 19.20 -10.16 -5.89
CA PRO A 295 19.56 -10.98 -7.05
C PRO A 295 20.02 -10.14 -8.27
N ARG A 296 19.52 -8.89 -8.40
CA ARG A 296 19.78 -7.97 -9.52
C ARG A 296 20.50 -6.71 -9.05
N LYS A 297 21.69 -6.85 -8.55
CA LYS A 297 22.55 -5.80 -7.97
C LYS A 297 23.46 -5.11 -8.99
#